data_5b355554af8fb8b436dcfef607216b35
#
_entry.id   5b355554af8fb8b436dcfef607216b35
#
_cell.length_a   1.000
_cell.length_b   1.000
_cell.length_c   1.000
_cell.angle_alpha   90.00
_cell.angle_beta   90.00
_cell.angle_gamma   90.00
#
_symmetry.space_group_name_H-M   'P 1'
#
loop_
_entity.id
_entity.type
_entity.pdbx_description
1 polymer ?
#
loop_
_entity_poly.entity_id
_entity_poly.type
_entity_poly.pdbx_seq_one_letter_code
_entity_poly.pdbx_strand_id
1 'polypeptide(L)'
;MKKETIGKFILGILLASFLYLHYVVLDRVFKQPSNLTEVNGIIDNYQIVRIPKRYAGYNYAYALKLKNEITKFAIHDKNERAFNYITNNNIQNKKVKLLYDKNGHNSSSDLTFHVYSLEIENRQILEITESKRTDKIGLFVFLITDIVLFGMIFYAWKLKNKNRSKSLDKKTRQKSKKTPYA
;
A
#
# COMPACT_ATOMS: atom_id res chain seq x y z
N MET A 1 6.96 -35.24 -1.29
CA MET A 1 7.60 -34.09 -0.58
C MET A 1 7.31 -34.22 0.92
N LYS A 2 8.31 -34.08 1.79
CA LYS A 2 8.11 -34.16 3.25
C LYS A 2 7.28 -32.95 3.69
N LYS A 3 6.33 -33.13 4.63
CA LYS A 3 5.45 -32.05 5.15
C LYS A 3 6.23 -30.81 5.61
N GLU A 4 7.43 -31.00 6.14
CA GLU A 4 8.33 -29.94 6.57
C GLU A 4 8.84 -29.05 5.41
N THR A 5 9.12 -29.64 4.25
CA THR A 5 9.56 -28.93 3.04
C THR A 5 8.43 -28.05 2.48
N ILE A 6 7.19 -28.56 2.49
CA ILE A 6 6.00 -27.80 2.07
C ILE A 6 5.80 -26.58 2.99
N GLY A 7 5.91 -26.79 4.33
CA GLY A 7 5.77 -25.69 5.29
C GLY A 7 6.81 -24.59 5.10
N LYS A 8 8.08 -24.93 4.85
CA LYS A 8 9.14 -23.97 4.58
C LYS A 8 8.91 -23.21 3.27
N PHE A 9 8.41 -23.88 2.25
CA PHE A 9 8.09 -23.25 0.96
C PHE A 9 6.93 -22.24 1.07
N ILE A 10 5.85 -22.61 1.77
CA ILE A 10 4.72 -21.72 2.02
C ILE A 10 5.17 -20.48 2.83
N LEU A 11 5.99 -20.70 3.89
CA LEU A 11 6.52 -19.61 4.68
C LEU A 11 7.39 -18.66 3.83
N GLY A 12 8.20 -19.20 2.92
CA GLY A 12 8.99 -18.41 1.98
C GLY A 12 8.15 -17.51 1.06
N ILE A 13 7.06 -18.06 0.51
CA ILE A 13 6.11 -17.30 -0.32
C ILE A 13 5.44 -16.19 0.49
N LEU A 14 4.98 -16.49 1.71
CA LEU A 14 4.35 -15.50 2.58
C LEU A 14 5.31 -14.36 2.92
N LEU A 15 6.56 -14.68 3.24
CA LEU A 15 7.59 -13.68 3.53
C LEU A 15 7.90 -12.80 2.31
N ALA A 16 8.03 -13.39 1.14
CA ALA A 16 8.28 -12.66 -0.10
C ALA A 16 7.10 -11.72 -0.44
N SER A 17 5.86 -12.21 -0.28
CA SER A 17 4.66 -11.39 -0.48
C SER A 17 4.57 -10.23 0.49
N PHE A 18 4.94 -10.47 1.76
CA PHE A 18 4.97 -9.45 2.79
C PHE A 18 6.00 -8.36 2.49
N LEU A 19 7.23 -8.74 2.13
CA LEU A 19 8.29 -7.80 1.73
C LEU A 19 7.90 -6.99 0.49
N TYR A 20 7.26 -7.62 -0.48
CA TYR A 20 6.77 -6.94 -1.68
C TYR A 20 5.70 -5.89 -1.34
N LEU A 21 4.74 -6.20 -0.45
CA LEU A 21 3.72 -5.24 -0.01
C LEU A 21 4.35 -4.04 0.70
N HIS A 22 5.34 -4.27 1.57
CA HIS A 22 6.09 -3.19 2.22
C HIS A 22 6.79 -2.30 1.20
N TYR A 23 7.47 -2.90 0.23
CA TYR A 23 8.14 -2.16 -0.84
C TYR A 23 7.15 -1.25 -1.59
N VAL A 24 5.98 -1.78 -1.99
CA VAL A 24 4.96 -1.01 -2.72
C VAL A 24 4.43 0.17 -1.90
N VAL A 25 4.19 -0.04 -0.60
CA VAL A 25 3.70 1.03 0.28
C VAL A 25 4.77 2.10 0.50
N LEU A 26 6.01 1.68 0.75
CA LEU A 26 7.14 2.59 0.92
C LEU A 26 7.39 3.42 -0.34
N ASP A 27 7.39 2.80 -1.52
CA ASP A 27 7.56 3.53 -2.79
C ASP A 27 6.51 4.64 -2.94
N ARG A 28 5.25 4.36 -2.65
CA ARG A 28 4.18 5.36 -2.72
C ARG A 28 4.32 6.50 -1.71
N VAL A 29 4.66 6.17 -0.46
CA VAL A 29 4.80 7.17 0.62
C VAL A 29 5.99 8.08 0.38
N PHE A 30 7.13 7.51 -0.03
CA PHE A 30 8.38 8.25 -0.22
C PHE A 30 8.59 8.77 -1.64
N LYS A 31 7.63 8.57 -2.54
CA LYS A 31 7.72 9.09 -3.90
C LYS A 31 7.92 10.61 -3.88
N GLN A 32 9.04 11.06 -4.43
CA GLN A 32 9.38 12.48 -4.46
C GLN A 32 8.71 13.19 -5.64
N PRO A 33 8.47 14.52 -5.56
CA PRO A 33 7.97 15.31 -6.70
C PRO A 33 8.83 15.16 -7.95
N SER A 34 10.14 15.00 -7.80
CA SER A 34 11.10 14.79 -8.88
C SER A 34 10.86 13.48 -9.66
N ASN A 35 10.16 12.52 -9.06
CA ASN A 35 9.82 11.23 -9.68
C ASN A 35 8.44 11.26 -10.37
N LEU A 36 7.77 12.39 -10.33
CA LEU A 36 6.47 12.59 -10.97
C LEU A 36 6.64 13.32 -12.31
N THR A 37 5.78 13.01 -13.24
CA THR A 37 5.73 13.67 -14.55
C THR A 37 4.75 14.84 -14.46
N GLU A 38 5.21 16.00 -14.92
CA GLU A 38 4.36 17.18 -15.05
C GLU A 38 3.70 17.21 -16.42
N VAL A 39 2.43 17.58 -16.44
CA VAL A 39 1.72 17.91 -17.68
C VAL A 39 0.89 19.16 -17.48
N ASN A 40 0.94 20.03 -18.49
CA ASN A 40 0.16 21.26 -18.57
C ASN A 40 -0.79 21.16 -19.77
N GLY A 41 -2.03 21.58 -19.59
CA GLY A 41 -3.01 21.48 -20.66
C GLY A 41 -4.29 22.24 -20.38
N ILE A 42 -5.28 22.01 -21.23
CA ILE A 42 -6.65 22.50 -21.05
C ILE A 42 -7.54 21.28 -20.88
N ILE A 43 -8.42 21.29 -19.89
CA ILE A 43 -9.38 20.22 -19.67
C ILE A 43 -10.37 20.17 -20.83
N ASP A 44 -10.35 19.09 -21.57
CA ASP A 44 -11.29 18.82 -22.67
C ASP A 44 -12.63 18.30 -22.12
N ASN A 45 -12.52 17.26 -21.28
CA ASN A 45 -13.67 16.61 -20.67
C ASN A 45 -13.31 16.03 -19.31
N TYR A 46 -14.30 15.85 -18.45
CA TYR A 46 -14.15 15.14 -17.18
C TYR A 46 -15.44 14.37 -16.86
N GLN A 47 -15.28 13.18 -16.30
CA GLN A 47 -16.43 12.33 -15.95
C GLN A 47 -16.15 11.57 -14.67
N ILE A 48 -17.20 11.30 -13.89
CA ILE A 48 -17.12 10.40 -12.74
C ILE A 48 -17.08 8.97 -13.25
N VAL A 49 -16.12 8.19 -12.78
CA VAL A 49 -16.01 6.77 -13.02
C VAL A 49 -16.11 5.99 -11.72
N ARG A 50 -16.74 4.83 -11.79
CA ARG A 50 -16.86 3.90 -10.67
C ARG A 50 -15.74 2.88 -10.73
N ILE A 51 -15.02 2.74 -9.63
CA ILE A 51 -13.92 1.78 -9.48
C ILE A 51 -14.39 0.70 -8.52
N PRO A 52 -14.57 -0.56 -8.97
CA PRO A 52 -15.03 -1.63 -8.09
C PRO A 52 -14.04 -1.83 -6.93
N LYS A 53 -14.55 -1.97 -5.71
CA LYS A 53 -13.76 -2.41 -4.55
C LYS A 53 -13.63 -3.92 -4.55
N ARG A 54 -12.52 -4.41 -4.01
CA ARG A 54 -12.22 -5.85 -3.98
C ARG A 54 -13.26 -6.68 -3.21
N TYR A 55 -13.91 -6.10 -2.19
CA TYR A 55 -14.81 -6.85 -1.30
C TYR A 55 -16.28 -6.45 -1.39
N ALA A 56 -16.60 -5.22 -1.60
CA ALA A 56 -17.97 -4.72 -1.87
C ALA A 56 -17.96 -3.20 -2.14
N GLY A 57 -18.94 -2.72 -2.93
CA GLY A 57 -19.13 -1.31 -3.21
C GLY A 57 -18.18 -0.75 -4.27
N TYR A 58 -18.14 0.58 -4.35
CA TYR A 58 -17.35 1.30 -5.35
C TYR A 58 -16.58 2.44 -4.68
N ASN A 59 -15.41 2.76 -5.20
CA ASN A 59 -14.77 4.05 -5.08
C ASN A 59 -15.17 4.89 -6.30
N TYR A 60 -15.07 6.18 -6.17
CA TYR A 60 -15.31 7.09 -7.28
C TYR A 60 -14.01 7.83 -7.61
N ALA A 61 -13.84 8.16 -8.87
CA ALA A 61 -12.79 9.05 -9.31
C ALA A 61 -13.30 9.93 -10.45
N TYR A 62 -12.77 11.14 -10.54
CA TYR A 62 -12.87 11.91 -11.75
C TYR A 62 -11.76 11.48 -12.72
N ALA A 63 -12.15 11.08 -13.93
CA ALA A 63 -11.24 10.90 -15.06
C ALA A 63 -11.20 12.21 -15.84
N LEU A 64 -10.07 12.89 -15.78
CA LEU A 64 -9.81 14.12 -16.53
C LEU A 64 -9.14 13.79 -17.86
N LYS A 65 -9.64 14.33 -18.95
CA LYS A 65 -9.01 14.29 -20.28
C LYS A 65 -8.56 15.69 -20.66
N LEU A 66 -7.33 15.81 -21.08
CA LEU A 66 -6.79 17.08 -21.60
C LEU A 66 -6.91 17.13 -23.12
N LYS A 67 -7.03 18.34 -23.68
CA LYS A 67 -6.98 18.56 -25.13
C LYS A 67 -5.63 18.09 -25.66
N ASN A 68 -5.66 17.39 -26.79
CA ASN A 68 -4.48 16.81 -27.45
C ASN A 68 -3.75 15.71 -26.65
N GLU A 69 -4.32 15.22 -25.53
CA GLU A 69 -3.80 14.08 -24.78
C GLU A 69 -4.74 12.88 -24.94
N ILE A 70 -4.14 11.70 -25.19
CA ILE A 70 -4.89 10.44 -25.22
C ILE A 70 -5.13 9.93 -23.80
N THR A 71 -4.24 10.28 -22.89
CA THR A 71 -4.19 9.84 -21.51
C THR A 71 -5.29 10.47 -20.67
N LYS A 72 -5.90 9.68 -19.79
CA LYS A 72 -6.81 10.14 -18.75
C LYS A 72 -6.10 10.17 -17.41
N PHE A 73 -6.46 11.14 -16.57
CA PHE A 73 -5.86 11.40 -15.26
C PHE A 73 -6.90 11.24 -14.18
N ALA A 74 -6.60 10.42 -13.15
CA ALA A 74 -7.56 10.05 -12.13
C ALA A 74 -7.38 10.84 -10.83
N ILE A 75 -8.45 11.47 -10.38
CA ILE A 75 -8.56 12.11 -9.06
C ILE A 75 -9.58 11.33 -8.25
N HIS A 76 -9.10 10.57 -7.27
CA HIS A 76 -9.92 9.69 -6.46
C HIS A 76 -10.72 10.45 -5.40
N ASP A 77 -11.86 9.89 -4.99
CA ASP A 77 -12.73 10.38 -3.91
C ASP A 77 -12.03 10.49 -2.55
N LYS A 78 -10.96 9.71 -2.33
CA LYS A 78 -10.10 9.84 -1.13
C LYS A 78 -9.43 11.22 -1.01
N ASN A 79 -9.29 11.94 -2.11
CA ASN A 79 -8.80 13.32 -2.17
C ASN A 79 -10.00 14.28 -2.09
N GLU A 80 -10.70 14.26 -0.95
CA GLU A 80 -12.01 14.90 -0.75
C GLU A 80 -12.05 16.36 -1.22
N ARG A 81 -11.04 17.15 -0.90
CA ARG A 81 -10.97 18.56 -1.28
C ARG A 81 -11.00 18.74 -2.80
N ALA A 82 -10.14 18.01 -3.50
CA ALA A 82 -10.08 18.09 -4.96
C ALA A 82 -11.33 17.50 -5.62
N PHE A 83 -11.81 16.37 -5.09
CA PHE A 83 -13.03 15.74 -5.59
C PHE A 83 -14.25 16.67 -5.45
N ASN A 84 -14.45 17.27 -4.28
CA ASN A 84 -15.54 18.22 -4.02
C ASN A 84 -15.40 19.50 -4.85
N TYR A 85 -14.16 19.99 -5.05
CA TYR A 85 -13.94 21.14 -5.91
C TYR A 85 -14.42 20.85 -7.34
N ILE A 86 -14.06 19.71 -7.92
CA ILE A 86 -14.48 19.31 -9.27
C ILE A 86 -15.99 19.09 -9.34
N THR A 87 -16.59 18.51 -8.29
CA THR A 87 -18.05 18.29 -8.23
C THR A 87 -18.83 19.61 -8.27
N ASN A 88 -18.34 20.63 -7.58
CA ASN A 88 -19.06 21.89 -7.38
C ASN A 88 -18.69 22.97 -8.38
N ASN A 89 -17.75 22.74 -9.29
CA ASN A 89 -17.27 23.72 -10.25
C ASN A 89 -17.21 23.15 -11.67
N ASN A 90 -17.61 23.93 -12.64
CA ASN A 90 -17.33 23.60 -14.03
C ASN A 90 -15.85 23.86 -14.31
N ILE A 91 -15.09 22.79 -14.59
CA ILE A 91 -13.67 22.85 -14.87
C ILE A 91 -13.34 22.65 -16.35
N GLN A 92 -14.33 22.42 -17.19
CA GLN A 92 -14.13 22.26 -18.64
C GLN A 92 -13.54 23.53 -19.25
N ASN A 93 -12.62 23.36 -20.19
CA ASN A 93 -11.86 24.42 -20.87
C ASN A 93 -10.94 25.26 -19.97
N LYS A 94 -10.77 24.90 -18.69
CA LYS A 94 -9.82 25.57 -17.81
C LYS A 94 -8.40 25.05 -18.02
N LYS A 95 -7.43 25.94 -17.82
CA LYS A 95 -6.01 25.59 -17.80
C LYS A 95 -5.70 24.77 -16.56
N VAL A 96 -4.93 23.70 -16.73
CA VAL A 96 -4.56 22.80 -15.66
C VAL A 96 -3.08 22.47 -15.73
N LYS A 97 -2.46 22.37 -14.55
CA LYS A 97 -1.15 21.79 -14.33
C LYS A 97 -1.31 20.63 -13.37
N LEU A 98 -0.81 19.44 -13.73
CA LEU A 98 -0.88 18.27 -12.86
C LEU A 98 0.43 17.50 -12.83
N LEU A 99 0.67 16.84 -11.68
CA LEU A 99 1.76 15.92 -11.48
C LEU A 99 1.17 14.52 -11.34
N TYR A 100 1.67 13.57 -12.11
CA TYR A 100 1.20 12.20 -12.12
C TYR A 100 2.34 11.18 -12.12
N ASP A 101 2.06 9.96 -11.71
CA ASP A 101 3.00 8.87 -11.76
C ASP A 101 2.87 8.11 -13.09
N LYS A 102 3.84 8.29 -13.97
CA LYS A 102 3.88 7.60 -15.27
C LYS A 102 3.99 6.08 -15.14
N ASN A 103 4.55 5.59 -14.02
CA ASN A 103 4.71 4.15 -13.76
C ASN A 103 3.56 3.58 -12.91
N GLY A 104 2.70 4.44 -12.37
CA GLY A 104 1.56 4.06 -11.55
C GLY A 104 0.32 3.83 -12.39
N HIS A 105 0.01 2.56 -12.69
CA HIS A 105 -1.22 2.21 -13.40
C HIS A 105 -2.40 2.06 -12.46
N ASN A 106 -3.55 2.60 -12.85
CA ASN A 106 -4.83 2.23 -12.24
C ASN A 106 -5.35 0.94 -12.87
N SER A 107 -5.97 0.10 -12.05
CA SER A 107 -6.54 -1.18 -12.47
C SER A 107 -7.79 -1.06 -13.34
N SER A 108 -8.32 0.15 -13.55
CA SER A 108 -9.47 0.41 -14.41
C SER A 108 -9.01 0.80 -15.82
N SER A 109 -9.59 0.19 -16.84
CA SER A 109 -9.33 0.50 -18.24
C SER A 109 -9.60 1.97 -18.62
N ASP A 110 -10.46 2.66 -17.84
CA ASP A 110 -10.84 4.05 -18.08
C ASP A 110 -9.93 5.07 -17.38
N LEU A 111 -9.07 4.61 -16.47
CA LEU A 111 -8.17 5.43 -15.68
C LEU A 111 -6.75 4.98 -15.91
N THR A 112 -5.93 5.85 -16.47
CA THR A 112 -4.56 5.49 -16.82
C THR A 112 -3.58 5.86 -15.72
N PHE A 113 -3.65 7.08 -15.17
CA PHE A 113 -2.65 7.55 -14.20
C PHE A 113 -3.28 8.24 -12.98
N HIS A 114 -2.69 7.99 -11.82
CA HIS A 114 -3.05 8.64 -10.57
C HIS A 114 -2.40 10.03 -10.48
N VAL A 115 -3.21 11.05 -10.14
CA VAL A 115 -2.76 12.42 -9.95
C VAL A 115 -2.35 12.64 -8.49
N TYR A 116 -1.15 13.18 -8.30
CA TYR A 116 -0.59 13.54 -7.00
C TYR A 116 -0.73 15.03 -6.68
N SER A 117 -0.75 15.88 -7.71
CA SER A 117 -0.94 17.32 -7.55
C SER A 117 -1.80 17.85 -8.69
N LEU A 118 -2.68 18.78 -8.39
CA LEU A 118 -3.57 19.41 -9.35
C LEU A 118 -3.67 20.90 -9.06
N GLU A 119 -3.38 21.70 -10.07
CA GLU A 119 -3.57 23.13 -10.09
C GLU A 119 -4.51 23.50 -11.24
N ILE A 120 -5.52 24.30 -10.99
CA ILE A 120 -6.48 24.79 -11.99
C ILE A 120 -6.46 26.32 -11.95
N GLU A 121 -6.16 26.94 -13.09
CA GLU A 121 -6.09 28.41 -13.24
C GLU A 121 -5.21 29.06 -12.16
N ASN A 122 -4.01 28.51 -11.93
CA ASN A 122 -3.02 28.91 -10.93
C ASN A 122 -3.48 28.74 -9.46
N ARG A 123 -4.58 28.02 -9.23
CA ARG A 123 -5.05 27.70 -7.89
C ARG A 123 -4.73 26.24 -7.56
N GLN A 124 -4.00 26.00 -6.46
CA GLN A 124 -3.70 24.66 -5.97
C GLN A 124 -4.97 23.99 -5.41
N ILE A 125 -5.41 22.93 -6.06
CA ILE A 125 -6.62 22.16 -5.71
C ILE A 125 -6.26 20.88 -4.95
N LEU A 126 -5.22 20.17 -5.40
CA LEU A 126 -4.69 18.97 -4.76
C LEU A 126 -3.19 19.11 -4.52
N GLU A 127 -2.76 18.92 -3.28
CA GLU A 127 -1.34 18.88 -2.91
C GLU A 127 -0.83 17.45 -2.83
N ILE A 128 0.48 17.26 -3.09
CA ILE A 128 1.15 15.96 -2.98
C ILE A 128 1.00 15.37 -1.58
N THR A 129 1.08 16.20 -0.56
CA THR A 129 0.94 15.82 0.85
C THR A 129 -0.43 15.24 1.16
N GLU A 130 -1.48 15.83 0.61
CA GLU A 130 -2.87 15.38 0.74
C GLU A 130 -3.08 14.06 0.00
N SER A 131 -2.61 13.96 -1.24
CA SER A 131 -2.70 12.74 -2.04
C SER A 131 -2.05 11.53 -1.35
N LYS A 132 -0.95 11.75 -0.63
CA LYS A 132 -0.21 10.71 0.10
C LYS A 132 -0.74 10.43 1.51
N ARG A 133 -1.71 11.17 2.01
CA ARG A 133 -2.20 11.03 3.39
C ARG A 133 -2.67 9.60 3.70
N THR A 134 -3.46 9.02 2.81
CA THR A 134 -3.97 7.65 2.97
C THR A 134 -2.85 6.62 2.97
N ASP A 135 -1.84 6.81 2.10
CA ASP A 135 -0.70 5.90 2.02
C ASP A 135 0.17 5.96 3.28
N LYS A 136 0.34 7.16 3.89
CA LYS A 136 1.01 7.33 5.19
C LYS A 136 0.27 6.63 6.33
N ILE A 137 -1.06 6.71 6.37
CA ILE A 137 -1.88 5.99 7.35
C ILE A 137 -1.71 4.48 7.16
N GLY A 138 -1.75 4.01 5.91
CA GLY A 138 -1.49 2.61 5.57
C GLY A 138 -0.12 2.14 6.07
N LEU A 139 0.95 2.90 5.85
CA LEU A 139 2.28 2.59 6.36
C LEU A 139 2.30 2.47 7.89
N PHE A 140 1.64 3.39 8.60
CA PHE A 140 1.58 3.34 10.06
C PHE A 140 0.88 2.08 10.57
N VAL A 141 -0.24 1.67 9.94
CA VAL A 141 -0.93 0.42 10.26
C VAL A 141 -0.04 -0.80 10.01
N PHE A 142 0.71 -0.82 8.90
CA PHE A 142 1.67 -1.89 8.62
C PHE A 142 2.75 -1.98 9.70
N LEU A 143 3.35 -0.87 10.11
CA LEU A 143 4.37 -0.85 11.16
C LEU A 143 3.86 -1.38 12.50
N ILE A 144 2.63 -1.03 12.90
CA ILE A 144 2.01 -1.59 14.12
C ILE A 144 1.82 -3.10 13.97
N THR A 145 1.32 -3.55 12.83
CA THR A 145 1.11 -4.98 12.56
C THR A 145 2.42 -5.75 12.65
N ASP A 146 3.51 -5.19 12.12
CA ASP A 146 4.84 -5.78 12.19
C ASP A 146 5.32 -5.94 13.62
N ILE A 147 5.19 -4.90 14.45
CA ILE A 147 5.58 -4.95 15.86
C ILE A 147 4.82 -6.07 16.59
N VAL A 148 3.52 -6.20 16.33
CA VAL A 148 2.69 -7.25 16.93
C VAL A 148 3.14 -8.64 16.47
N LEU A 149 3.37 -8.83 15.17
CA LEU A 149 3.83 -10.11 14.59
C LEU A 149 5.21 -10.51 15.14
N PHE A 150 6.17 -9.58 15.16
CA PHE A 150 7.48 -9.85 15.74
C PHE A 150 7.40 -10.18 17.23
N GLY A 151 6.55 -9.47 17.99
CA GLY A 151 6.28 -9.78 19.39
C GLY A 151 5.74 -11.19 19.59
N MET A 152 4.78 -11.63 18.78
CA MET A 152 4.22 -12.98 18.83
C MET A 152 5.26 -14.05 18.47
N ILE A 153 6.06 -13.83 17.42
CA ILE A 153 7.14 -14.75 17.02
C ILE A 153 8.17 -14.88 18.14
N PHE A 154 8.61 -13.75 18.71
CA PHE A 154 9.56 -13.74 19.83
C PHE A 154 9.01 -14.45 21.06
N TYR A 155 7.75 -14.24 21.40
CA TYR A 155 7.10 -14.93 22.51
C TYR A 155 7.02 -16.45 22.29
N ALA A 156 6.60 -16.87 21.09
CA ALA A 156 6.56 -18.29 20.72
C ALA A 156 7.95 -18.95 20.77
N TRP A 157 8.99 -18.26 20.32
CA TRP A 157 10.37 -18.71 20.40
C TRP A 157 10.84 -18.87 21.86
N LYS A 158 10.52 -17.90 22.72
CA LYS A 158 10.84 -17.95 24.17
C LYS A 158 10.15 -19.14 24.86
N LEU A 159 8.88 -19.38 24.55
CA LEU A 159 8.14 -20.54 25.09
C LEU A 159 8.76 -21.87 24.64
N LYS A 160 9.11 -21.99 23.36
CA LYS A 160 9.75 -23.18 22.81
C LYS A 160 11.09 -23.48 23.50
N ASN A 161 11.91 -22.46 23.73
CA ASN A 161 13.20 -22.61 24.42
C ASN A 161 13.01 -22.99 25.89
N LYS A 162 12.04 -22.41 26.60
CA LYS A 162 11.71 -22.77 27.98
C LYS A 162 11.26 -24.24 28.12
N ASN A 163 10.48 -24.73 27.16
CA ASN A 163 10.04 -26.15 27.16
C ASN A 163 11.19 -27.09 26.82
N ARG A 164 12.12 -26.69 25.97
CA ARG A 164 13.30 -27.48 25.62
C ARG A 164 14.25 -27.62 26.80
N SER A 165 14.49 -26.57 27.59
CA SER A 165 15.32 -26.64 28.80
C SER A 165 14.70 -27.58 29.84
N LYS A 166 13.39 -27.48 30.09
CA LYS A 166 12.68 -28.36 31.03
C LYS A 166 12.74 -29.85 30.61
N SER A 167 12.72 -30.13 29.28
CA SER A 167 12.82 -31.50 28.79
C SER A 167 14.22 -32.11 28.96
N LEU A 168 15.26 -31.25 28.81
CA LEU A 168 16.65 -31.64 29.05
C LEU A 168 16.91 -31.93 30.52
N ASP A 169 16.43 -31.10 31.44
CA ASP A 169 16.55 -31.30 32.88
C ASP A 169 15.86 -32.62 33.32
N LYS A 170 14.69 -32.93 32.77
CA LYS A 170 14.01 -34.22 33.06
C LYS A 170 14.84 -35.43 32.58
N LYS A 171 15.42 -35.36 31.39
CA LYS A 171 16.27 -36.43 30.85
C LYS A 171 17.55 -36.62 31.66
N THR A 172 18.16 -35.54 32.13
CA THR A 172 19.39 -35.60 32.97
C THR A 172 19.08 -36.23 34.33
N ARG A 173 17.96 -35.85 34.97
CA ARG A 173 17.52 -36.43 36.27
C ARG A 173 17.15 -37.91 36.13
N GLN A 174 16.61 -38.37 35.00
CA GLN A 174 16.31 -39.77 34.79
C GLN A 174 17.57 -40.62 34.55
N LYS A 175 18.61 -40.07 33.90
CA LYS A 175 19.89 -40.75 33.71
C LYS A 175 20.63 -40.91 35.03
N SER A 176 20.65 -39.88 35.89
CA SER A 176 21.34 -39.99 37.20
C SER A 176 20.69 -40.99 38.17
N LYS A 177 19.38 -41.29 38.01
CA LYS A 177 18.69 -42.31 38.82
C LYS A 177 18.89 -43.74 38.32
N LYS A 178 19.46 -43.94 37.14
CA LYS A 178 19.65 -45.28 36.53
C LYS A 178 21.10 -45.80 36.62
N THR A 179 22.01 -45.08 37.25
CA THR A 179 23.34 -45.62 37.57
C THR A 179 23.27 -46.22 39.00
N PRO A 180 23.13 -47.55 39.14
CA PRO A 180 23.29 -48.22 40.42
C PRO A 180 24.78 -48.13 40.76
N TYR A 181 25.08 -47.80 42.00
CA TYR A 181 26.42 -47.95 42.54
C TYR A 181 26.80 -49.43 42.43
N ALA A 182 27.81 -49.71 41.58
CA ALA A 182 28.50 -50.99 41.59
C ALA A 182 29.59 -50.94 42.62
#